data_e033a0ce52b8f70cfed4ad95d5d9c760
#
_entry.id   e033a0ce52b8f70cfed4ad95d5d9c760
#
_cell.length_a   1.000
_cell.length_b   1.000
_cell.length_c   1.000
_cell.angle_alpha   90.00
_cell.angle_beta   90.00
_cell.angle_gamma   90.00
#
_symmetry.space_group_name_H-M   'P 1'
#
loop_
_entity.id
_entity.type
_entity.pdbx_description
1 polymer ?
#
loop_
_entity_poly.entity_id
_entity_poly.type
_entity_poly.pdbx_seq_one_letter_code
_entity_poly.pdbx_strand_id
1 'polypeptide(L)'
;MTARDDIQRGPWAPHAMDAWVPHRGPMSLLDTVAHCDDDGIEALVRVPATGLFNGDDGVPAWVGIEYMAQAVAAWSGARARSGGGSPKIGYLLGSRRYEAAVPAFEVGAELRVLAQCELMGENGLGMFDCRIELDGRVVASGRLSVFEPPENQKEASPSTATGKTRQ
;
A
#
# COMPACT_ATOMS: atom_id res chain seq x y z
N MET A 1 27.43 15.98 -9.77
CA MET A 1 26.35 16.43 -8.85
C MET A 1 25.05 16.29 -9.59
N THR A 2 24.38 15.21 -9.39
CA THR A 2 23.14 14.85 -10.09
C THR A 2 21.96 15.27 -9.21
N ALA A 3 20.93 15.82 -9.86
CA ALA A 3 19.69 16.38 -9.28
C ALA A 3 18.81 15.35 -8.55
N ARG A 4 19.39 14.55 -7.65
CA ARG A 4 18.72 13.55 -6.82
C ARG A 4 18.60 13.94 -5.33
N ASP A 5 19.11 15.12 -4.95
CA ASP A 5 19.21 15.50 -3.53
C ASP A 5 18.13 16.48 -3.03
N ASP A 6 17.18 16.87 -3.87
CA ASP A 6 16.11 17.80 -3.49
C ASP A 6 14.72 17.13 -3.36
N ILE A 7 14.66 15.85 -2.93
CA ILE A 7 13.40 15.32 -2.41
C ILE A 7 13.19 15.99 -1.05
N GLN A 8 12.34 17.00 -1.04
CA GLN A 8 11.86 17.62 0.20
C GLN A 8 11.38 16.52 1.13
N ARG A 9 12.17 16.26 2.16
CA ARG A 9 11.84 15.31 3.22
C ARG A 9 10.68 15.90 4.01
N GLY A 10 9.47 15.43 3.74
CA GLY A 10 8.36 15.61 4.65
C GLY A 10 8.73 15.10 6.05
N PRO A 11 7.90 15.33 7.08
CA PRO A 11 8.20 14.94 8.46
C PRO A 11 8.41 13.42 8.66
N TRP A 12 8.25 12.63 7.63
CA TRP A 12 8.27 11.17 7.61
C TRP A 12 9.47 10.62 6.82
N ALA A 13 10.69 10.91 7.22
CA ALA A 13 11.91 10.45 6.56
C ALA A 13 11.91 8.95 6.21
N PRO A 14 12.70 8.48 5.21
CA PRO A 14 12.63 7.14 4.65
C PRO A 14 12.71 6.07 5.75
N HIS A 15 11.69 5.24 5.84
CA HIS A 15 11.56 4.16 6.80
C HIS A 15 11.38 2.84 6.08
N ALA A 16 11.95 1.77 6.64
CA ALA A 16 11.65 0.42 6.18
C ALA A 16 10.16 0.13 6.27
N MET A 17 9.59 -0.45 5.22
CA MET A 17 8.15 -0.69 5.08
C MET A 17 7.54 -1.51 6.21
N ASP A 18 8.32 -2.44 6.81
CA ASP A 18 7.86 -3.30 7.90
C ASP A 18 7.29 -2.55 9.11
N ALA A 19 7.68 -1.29 9.26
CA ALA A 19 7.15 -0.44 10.33
C ALA A 19 5.76 0.14 10.02
N TRP A 20 5.34 0.14 8.75
CA TRP A 20 4.21 0.93 8.25
C TRP A 20 3.05 0.08 7.75
N VAL A 21 3.32 -1.15 7.35
CA VAL A 21 2.31 -2.09 6.82
C VAL A 21 2.17 -3.32 7.70
N PRO A 22 1.00 -3.96 7.73
CA PRO A 22 0.80 -5.24 8.41
C PRO A 22 1.45 -6.42 7.68
N HIS A 23 1.83 -6.24 6.40
CA HIS A 23 2.47 -7.27 5.58
C HIS A 23 3.84 -7.65 6.13
N ARG A 24 4.18 -8.94 6.09
CA ARG A 24 5.44 -9.49 6.61
C ARG A 24 6.01 -10.54 5.67
N GLY A 25 7.35 -10.70 5.74
CA GLY A 25 8.06 -11.72 4.97
C GLY A 25 7.86 -11.57 3.47
N PRO A 26 7.62 -12.66 2.71
CA PRO A 26 7.50 -12.63 1.25
C PRO A 26 6.36 -11.77 0.71
N MET A 27 5.37 -11.43 1.56
CA MET A 27 4.25 -10.56 1.18
C MET A 27 4.54 -9.08 1.39
N SER A 28 5.65 -8.69 2.00
CA SER A 28 6.11 -7.31 2.07
C SER A 28 6.85 -6.98 0.78
N LEU A 29 6.17 -6.37 -0.17
CA LEU A 29 6.68 -6.21 -1.54
C LEU A 29 7.44 -4.90 -1.76
N LEU A 30 7.17 -3.86 -0.95
CA LEU A 30 7.82 -2.57 -1.07
C LEU A 30 9.03 -2.49 -0.12
N ASP A 31 10.07 -1.74 -0.51
CA ASP A 31 11.31 -1.64 0.27
C ASP A 31 11.27 -0.48 1.28
N THR A 32 10.97 0.72 0.80
CA THR A 32 11.03 1.95 1.62
C THR A 32 9.94 2.95 1.25
N VAL A 33 9.63 3.83 2.19
CA VAL A 33 8.84 5.04 1.95
C VAL A 33 9.81 6.19 1.67
N ALA A 34 9.70 6.81 0.49
CA ALA A 34 10.51 7.95 0.11
C ALA A 34 9.87 9.27 0.56
N HIS A 35 8.54 9.36 0.47
CA HIS A 35 7.77 10.53 0.89
C HIS A 35 6.40 10.10 1.39
N CYS A 36 5.88 10.78 2.42
CA CYS A 36 4.52 10.60 2.90
C CYS A 36 4.04 11.90 3.56
N ASP A 37 2.82 12.32 3.21
CA ASP A 37 2.14 13.48 3.78
C ASP A 37 0.64 13.21 3.92
N ASP A 38 -0.15 14.26 4.18
CA ASP A 38 -1.62 14.14 4.32
C ASP A 38 -2.32 13.79 3.00
N ASP A 39 -1.72 14.11 1.87
CA ASP A 39 -2.31 13.94 0.54
C ASP A 39 -1.93 12.60 -0.11
N GLY A 40 -0.80 11.98 0.28
CA GLY A 40 -0.39 10.74 -0.33
C GLY A 40 0.96 10.19 0.12
N ILE A 41 1.44 9.22 -0.64
CA ILE A 41 2.67 8.50 -0.36
C ILE A 41 3.43 8.18 -1.64
N GLU A 42 4.74 8.18 -1.53
CA GLU A 42 5.69 7.64 -2.50
C GLU A 42 6.51 6.54 -1.82
N ALA A 43 6.41 5.33 -2.35
CA ALA A 43 7.19 4.19 -1.92
C ALA A 43 8.12 3.72 -3.04
N LEU A 44 9.21 3.08 -2.67
CA LEU A 44 10.22 2.57 -3.58
C LEU A 44 10.29 1.04 -3.46
N VAL A 45 10.52 0.40 -4.59
CA VAL A 45 10.81 -1.03 -4.66
C VAL A 45 11.84 -1.31 -5.75
N ARG A 46 12.82 -2.12 -5.43
CA ARG A 46 13.68 -2.76 -6.44
C ARG A 46 13.10 -4.14 -6.72
N VAL A 47 12.72 -4.39 -7.96
CA VAL A 47 12.14 -5.67 -8.37
C VAL A 47 13.11 -6.81 -8.06
N PRO A 48 12.75 -7.76 -7.18
CA PRO A 48 13.64 -8.80 -6.73
C PRO A 48 13.93 -9.84 -7.84
N ALA A 49 15.08 -10.50 -7.76
CA ALA A 49 15.41 -11.59 -8.68
C ALA A 49 14.59 -12.86 -8.42
N THR A 50 14.16 -13.03 -7.17
CA THR A 50 13.35 -14.17 -6.72
C THR A 50 12.30 -13.69 -5.75
N GLY A 51 11.14 -14.30 -5.78
CA GLY A 51 10.04 -13.92 -4.88
C GLY A 51 8.76 -14.65 -5.23
N LEU A 52 7.72 -14.39 -4.45
CA LEU A 52 6.45 -15.10 -4.55
C LEU A 52 5.77 -14.95 -5.93
N PHE A 53 5.98 -13.80 -6.58
CA PHE A 53 5.32 -13.46 -7.85
C PHE A 53 6.26 -13.43 -9.05
N ASN A 54 7.54 -13.80 -8.88
CA ASN A 54 8.48 -13.78 -9.99
C ASN A 54 8.16 -14.84 -11.03
N GLY A 55 8.12 -14.42 -12.30
CA GLY A 55 8.16 -15.27 -13.48
C GLY A 55 9.51 -15.16 -14.18
N ASP A 56 9.59 -15.71 -15.40
CA ASP A 56 10.82 -15.70 -16.21
C ASP A 56 11.26 -14.27 -16.61
N ASP A 57 10.32 -13.37 -16.82
CA ASP A 57 10.55 -11.98 -17.26
C ASP A 57 10.55 -10.96 -16.10
N GLY A 58 10.55 -11.40 -14.85
CA GLY A 58 10.45 -10.57 -13.68
C GLY A 58 9.09 -10.69 -12.97
N VAL A 59 8.59 -9.61 -12.38
CA VAL A 59 7.29 -9.59 -11.70
C VAL A 59 6.20 -9.18 -12.68
N PRO A 60 5.18 -10.02 -12.92
CA PRO A 60 4.09 -9.69 -13.84
C PRO A 60 3.43 -8.35 -13.48
N ALA A 61 3.10 -7.55 -14.48
CA ALA A 61 2.62 -6.19 -14.26
C ALA A 61 1.30 -6.12 -13.46
N TRP A 62 0.46 -7.16 -13.47
CA TRP A 62 -0.76 -7.21 -12.67
C TRP A 62 -0.50 -7.18 -11.16
N VAL A 63 0.70 -7.57 -10.71
CA VAL A 63 1.13 -7.45 -9.30
C VAL A 63 1.25 -5.98 -8.88
N GLY A 64 1.33 -5.06 -9.83
CA GLY A 64 1.33 -3.62 -9.55
C GLY A 64 0.14 -3.15 -8.74
N ILE A 65 -1.02 -3.81 -8.84
CA ILE A 65 -2.17 -3.53 -7.96
C ILE A 65 -1.80 -3.75 -6.49
N GLU A 66 -1.06 -4.82 -6.18
CA GLU A 66 -0.62 -5.11 -4.82
C GLU A 66 0.45 -4.11 -4.35
N TYR A 67 1.38 -3.70 -5.20
CA TYR A 67 2.31 -2.61 -4.88
C TYR A 67 1.57 -1.33 -4.50
N MET A 68 0.55 -0.94 -5.27
CA MET A 68 -0.29 0.22 -4.99
C MET A 68 -1.07 0.06 -3.68
N ALA A 69 -1.66 -1.12 -3.45
CA ALA A 69 -2.42 -1.40 -2.23
C ALA A 69 -1.53 -1.33 -0.98
N GLN A 70 -0.30 -1.83 -1.05
CA GLN A 70 0.67 -1.74 0.05
C GLN A 70 1.13 -0.30 0.28
N ALA A 71 1.28 0.51 -0.76
CA ALA A 71 1.56 1.93 -0.60
C ALA A 71 0.41 2.65 0.14
N VAL A 72 -0.84 2.38 -0.23
CA VAL A 72 -2.01 2.91 0.48
C VAL A 72 -2.04 2.45 1.94
N ALA A 73 -1.75 1.17 2.21
CA ALA A 73 -1.67 0.65 3.58
C ALA A 73 -0.57 1.34 4.41
N ALA A 74 0.57 1.63 3.80
CA ALA A 74 1.65 2.38 4.45
C ALA A 74 1.24 3.82 4.78
N TRP A 75 0.55 4.49 3.87
CA TRP A 75 0.01 5.83 4.10
C TRP A 75 -0.98 5.84 5.28
N SER A 76 -1.91 4.89 5.30
CA SER A 76 -2.87 4.75 6.41
C SER A 76 -2.15 4.47 7.74
N GLY A 77 -1.14 3.60 7.74
CA GLY A 77 -0.31 3.30 8.91
C GLY A 77 0.45 4.52 9.42
N ALA A 78 0.98 5.35 8.53
CA ALA A 78 1.66 6.61 8.87
C ALA A 78 0.72 7.58 9.58
N ARG A 79 -0.47 7.79 9.03
CA ARG A 79 -1.49 8.68 9.60
C ARG A 79 -1.97 8.21 10.97
N ALA A 80 -2.21 6.91 11.13
CA ALA A 80 -2.61 6.34 12.42
C ALA A 80 -1.57 6.64 13.50
N ARG A 81 -0.29 6.50 13.21
CA ARG A 81 0.81 6.78 14.14
C ARG A 81 0.92 8.26 14.49
N SER A 82 0.75 9.17 13.53
CA SER A 82 0.76 10.61 13.78
C SER A 82 -0.33 11.02 14.75
N GLY A 83 -1.49 10.36 14.68
CA GLY A 83 -2.60 10.54 15.60
C GLY A 83 -2.44 9.79 16.94
N GLY A 84 -1.29 9.15 17.21
CA GLY A 84 -1.03 8.38 18.43
C GLY A 84 -1.69 7.00 18.45
N GLY A 85 -2.26 6.55 17.33
CA GLY A 85 -2.91 5.25 17.16
C GLY A 85 -1.97 4.17 16.61
N SER A 86 -2.51 2.96 16.42
CA SER A 86 -1.83 1.84 15.78
C SER A 86 -2.29 1.70 14.33
N PRO A 87 -1.46 1.15 13.44
CA PRO A 87 -1.87 0.82 12.08
C PRO A 87 -3.09 -0.08 12.08
N LYS A 88 -4.10 0.26 11.28
CA LYS A 88 -5.33 -0.49 11.13
C LYS A 88 -5.25 -1.42 9.93
N ILE A 89 -6.00 -2.50 9.97
CA ILE A 89 -6.15 -3.37 8.80
C ILE A 89 -7.13 -2.69 7.84
N GLY A 90 -6.67 -2.41 6.62
CA GLY A 90 -7.49 -1.96 5.52
C GLY A 90 -7.75 -3.10 4.53
N TYR A 91 -8.87 -3.01 3.83
CA TYR A 91 -9.28 -3.99 2.83
C TYR A 91 -9.34 -3.32 1.46
N LEU A 92 -8.67 -3.92 0.47
CA LEU A 92 -8.84 -3.53 -0.91
C LEU A 92 -10.22 -4.01 -1.39
N LEU A 93 -11.11 -3.07 -1.69
CA LEU A 93 -12.45 -3.37 -2.21
C LEU A 93 -12.46 -3.62 -3.71
N GLY A 94 -11.55 -2.97 -4.43
CA GLY A 94 -11.45 -3.12 -5.87
C GLY A 94 -10.54 -2.09 -6.51
N SER A 95 -10.30 -2.30 -7.80
CA SER A 95 -9.56 -1.40 -8.66
C SER A 95 -10.42 -1.00 -9.85
N ARG A 96 -10.37 0.27 -10.20
CA ARG A 96 -10.92 0.78 -11.46
C ARG A 96 -9.78 1.23 -12.35
N ARG A 97 -9.89 0.92 -13.66
CA ARG A 97 -8.95 1.36 -14.69
C ARG A 97 -7.50 0.99 -14.38
N TYR A 98 -7.26 -0.25 -13.89
CA TYR A 98 -5.89 -0.69 -13.83
C TYR A 98 -5.36 -0.92 -15.25
N GLU A 99 -4.31 -0.20 -15.59
CA GLU A 99 -3.65 -0.27 -16.89
C GLU A 99 -2.14 -0.42 -16.67
N ALA A 100 -1.51 -1.30 -17.43
CA ALA A 100 -0.07 -1.48 -17.43
C ALA A 100 0.46 -1.34 -18.86
N ALA A 101 1.48 -0.51 -19.02
CA ALA A 101 2.14 -0.28 -20.31
C ALA A 101 3.23 -1.33 -20.61
N VAL A 102 3.52 -2.21 -19.63
CA VAL A 102 4.52 -3.28 -19.72
C VAL A 102 3.90 -4.60 -19.29
N PRO A 103 4.34 -5.75 -19.84
CA PRO A 103 3.84 -7.05 -19.41
C PRO A 103 4.37 -7.49 -18.04
N ALA A 104 5.56 -7.05 -17.69
CA ALA A 104 6.22 -7.35 -16.43
C ALA A 104 7.16 -6.22 -16.01
N PHE A 105 7.45 -6.13 -14.72
CA PHE A 105 8.50 -5.30 -14.16
C PHE A 105 9.78 -6.12 -14.11
N GLU A 106 10.79 -5.70 -14.86
CA GLU A 106 12.06 -6.44 -15.01
C GLU A 106 12.83 -6.53 -13.70
N VAL A 107 13.52 -7.64 -13.46
CA VAL A 107 14.38 -7.83 -12.31
C VAL A 107 15.41 -6.69 -12.20
N GLY A 108 15.56 -6.13 -11.02
CA GLY A 108 16.48 -5.03 -10.74
C GLY A 108 15.94 -3.65 -11.09
N ALA A 109 14.78 -3.52 -11.73
CA ALA A 109 14.14 -2.24 -11.98
C ALA A 109 13.81 -1.54 -10.65
N GLU A 110 14.07 -0.24 -10.57
CA GLU A 110 13.72 0.61 -9.44
C GLU A 110 12.40 1.32 -9.74
N LEU A 111 11.34 0.86 -9.10
CA LEU A 111 10.00 1.41 -9.29
C LEU A 111 9.68 2.43 -8.19
N ARG A 112 9.00 3.50 -8.59
CA ARG A 112 8.34 4.44 -7.68
C ARG A 112 6.85 4.16 -7.70
N VAL A 113 6.30 3.86 -6.55
CA VAL A 113 4.87 3.57 -6.36
C VAL A 113 4.26 4.75 -5.64
N LEU A 114 3.37 5.46 -6.33
CA LEU A 114 2.72 6.65 -5.81
C LEU A 114 1.23 6.35 -5.59
N ALA A 115 0.72 6.78 -4.45
CA ALA A 115 -0.71 6.74 -4.16
C ALA A 115 -1.14 8.09 -3.60
N GLN A 116 -2.09 8.73 -4.27
CA GLN A 116 -2.67 10.00 -3.86
C GLN A 116 -4.09 9.78 -3.36
N CYS A 117 -4.39 10.27 -2.16
CA CYS A 117 -5.71 10.21 -1.58
C CYS A 117 -6.64 11.20 -2.29
N GLU A 118 -7.66 10.71 -2.97
CA GLU A 118 -8.69 11.56 -3.59
C GLU A 118 -9.86 11.80 -2.64
N LEU A 119 -10.17 10.78 -1.83
CA LEU A 119 -11.26 10.82 -0.87
C LEU A 119 -10.97 9.88 0.29
N MET A 120 -11.22 10.35 1.50
CA MET A 120 -11.28 9.51 2.70
C MET A 120 -12.55 9.89 3.48
N GLY A 121 -13.54 9.01 3.48
CA GLY A 121 -14.79 9.20 4.18
C GLY A 121 -14.70 8.85 5.66
N GLU A 122 -15.52 9.47 6.49
CA GLU A 122 -15.64 9.15 7.92
C GLU A 122 -16.14 7.73 8.18
N ASN A 123 -16.79 7.13 7.17
CA ASN A 123 -17.22 5.73 7.19
C ASN A 123 -16.09 4.73 6.91
N GLY A 124 -14.86 5.20 6.72
CA GLY A 124 -13.69 4.37 6.42
C GLY A 124 -13.49 4.02 4.95
N LEU A 125 -14.35 4.50 4.05
CA LEU A 125 -14.18 4.30 2.62
C LEU A 125 -13.15 5.29 2.07
N GLY A 126 -12.12 4.79 1.39
CA GLY A 126 -11.07 5.59 0.75
C GLY A 126 -10.99 5.35 -0.75
N MET A 127 -10.62 6.39 -1.50
CA MET A 127 -10.31 6.31 -2.93
C MET A 127 -8.95 6.94 -3.18
N PHE A 128 -8.12 6.23 -3.96
CA PHE A 128 -6.76 6.62 -4.27
C PHE A 128 -6.50 6.56 -5.76
N ASP A 129 -5.89 7.62 -6.30
CA ASP A 129 -5.26 7.57 -7.61
C ASP A 129 -3.83 7.08 -7.45
N CYS A 130 -3.50 6.00 -8.15
CA CYS A 130 -2.23 5.31 -7.99
C CYS A 130 -1.49 5.17 -9.32
N ARG A 131 -0.16 5.24 -9.27
CA ARG A 131 0.69 4.96 -10.42
C ARG A 131 2.02 4.36 -10.01
N ILE A 132 2.61 3.64 -10.94
CA ILE A 132 3.97 3.11 -10.84
C ILE A 132 4.80 3.76 -11.93
N GLU A 133 5.93 4.29 -11.55
CA GLU A 133 6.88 4.94 -12.46
C GLU A 133 8.19 4.15 -12.50
N LEU A 134 8.75 4.05 -13.69
CA LEU A 134 10.09 3.56 -13.97
C LEU A 134 10.83 4.61 -14.80
N ASP A 135 11.96 5.08 -14.31
CA ASP A 135 12.78 6.12 -14.97
C ASP A 135 11.96 7.37 -15.35
N GLY A 136 11.06 7.79 -14.48
CA GLY A 136 10.20 8.96 -14.67
C GLY A 136 9.04 8.76 -15.65
N ARG A 137 8.79 7.53 -16.11
CA ARG A 137 7.67 7.18 -16.98
C ARG A 137 6.64 6.36 -16.23
N VAL A 138 5.37 6.67 -16.39
CA VAL A 138 4.28 5.85 -15.85
C VAL A 138 4.22 4.53 -16.62
N VAL A 139 4.44 3.42 -15.92
CA VAL A 139 4.39 2.06 -16.47
C VAL A 139 3.16 1.29 -16.03
N ALA A 140 2.49 1.74 -14.96
CA ALA A 140 1.16 1.24 -14.57
C ALA A 140 0.39 2.34 -13.83
N SER A 141 -0.92 2.32 -13.94
CA SER A 141 -1.80 3.23 -13.21
C SER A 141 -3.11 2.54 -12.86
N GLY A 142 -3.79 3.04 -11.82
CA GLY A 142 -5.09 2.52 -11.40
C GLY A 142 -5.69 3.34 -10.29
N ARG A 143 -7.02 3.24 -10.17
CA ARG A 143 -7.74 3.85 -9.05
C ARG A 143 -8.20 2.76 -8.11
N LEU A 144 -7.76 2.84 -6.85
CA LEU A 144 -8.09 1.87 -5.80
C LEU A 144 -9.19 2.39 -4.89
N SER A 145 -10.11 1.50 -4.54
CA SER A 145 -11.08 1.71 -3.47
C SER A 145 -10.71 0.81 -2.30
N VAL A 146 -10.58 1.39 -1.12
CA VAL A 146 -10.20 0.70 0.11
C VAL A 146 -11.22 0.95 1.21
N PHE A 147 -11.28 0.06 2.17
CA PHE A 147 -12.10 0.21 3.35
C PHE A 147 -11.28 -0.04 4.61
N GLU A 148 -11.26 0.93 5.51
CA GLU A 148 -10.65 0.84 6.82
C GLU A 148 -11.77 0.91 7.87
N PRO A 149 -12.11 -0.20 8.57
CA PRO A 149 -13.19 -0.20 9.54
C PRO A 149 -12.94 0.81 10.65
N PRO A 150 -13.93 1.66 11.00
CA PRO A 150 -13.85 2.53 12.17
C PRO A 150 -13.69 1.71 13.46
N GLU A 151 -13.02 2.29 14.45
CA GLU A 151 -12.66 1.57 15.70
C GLU A 151 -13.83 0.95 16.45
N ASN A 152 -15.02 1.53 16.34
CA ASN A 152 -16.22 1.08 17.06
C ASN A 152 -16.86 -0.20 16.53
N GLN A 153 -16.36 -0.81 15.44
CA GLN A 153 -16.92 -2.05 14.87
C GLN A 153 -16.12 -3.31 15.25
N LYS A 154 -15.08 -3.22 16.05
CA LYS A 154 -14.24 -4.39 16.43
C LYS A 154 -14.85 -5.28 17.53
N GLU A 155 -15.97 -4.93 18.15
CA GLU A 155 -16.52 -5.67 19.30
C GLU A 155 -17.81 -6.48 19.03
N ALA A 156 -18.14 -6.77 17.78
CA ALA A 156 -19.24 -7.70 17.49
C ALA A 156 -18.72 -9.12 17.21
N SER A 157 -17.99 -9.72 18.14
CA SER A 157 -17.84 -11.18 18.17
C SER A 157 -19.15 -11.78 18.66
N PRO A 158 -19.75 -12.77 17.95
CA PRO A 158 -20.95 -13.44 18.45
C PRO A 158 -20.64 -14.18 19.75
N SER A 159 -21.23 -13.70 20.83
CA SER A 159 -21.25 -14.41 22.10
C SER A 159 -21.82 -15.83 21.89
N THR A 160 -20.99 -16.82 22.15
CA THR A 160 -21.37 -18.22 22.19
C THR A 160 -22.38 -18.38 23.32
N ALA A 161 -23.66 -18.42 22.97
CA ALA A 161 -24.71 -18.80 23.92
C ALA A 161 -24.54 -20.28 24.28
N THR A 162 -23.91 -20.53 25.42
CA THR A 162 -23.86 -21.86 26.04
C THR A 162 -25.26 -22.18 26.52
N GLY A 163 -25.94 -23.02 25.76
CA GLY A 163 -27.21 -23.64 26.22
C GLY A 163 -26.98 -24.51 27.46
N LYS A 164 -27.52 -24.10 28.59
CA LYS A 164 -27.74 -24.97 29.74
C LYS A 164 -29.04 -25.75 29.52
N THR A 165 -28.91 -26.99 29.11
CA THR A 165 -29.95 -27.98 29.25
C THR A 165 -30.14 -28.25 30.75
N ARG A 166 -31.34 -28.00 31.29
CA ARG A 166 -31.80 -28.56 32.54
C ARG A 166 -32.72 -29.74 32.24
N GLN A 167 -32.41 -30.83 32.90
CA GLN A 167 -33.30 -31.96 33.10
C GLN A 167 -34.58 -31.55 33.82
#